data_d0d00c12160c7093059be7f8f254f0ea
#
_entry.id   d0d00c12160c7093059be7f8f254f0ea
#
_cell.length_a   1.000
_cell.length_b   1.000
_cell.length_c   1.000
_cell.angle_alpha   90.00
_cell.angle_beta   90.00
_cell.angle_gamma   90.00
#
_symmetry.space_group_name_H-M   'P 1'
#
loop_
_entity.id
_entity.type
_entity.pdbx_description
1 polymer ?
#
loop_
_entity_poly.entity_id
_entity_poly.type
_entity_poly.pdbx_seq_one_letter_code
_entity_poly.pdbx_strand_id
1 'polypeptide(L)'
;GCRCNIEQTDEDVSETIPEIKIKGIFKNNAFYSGNVFNEIPYADGLSGAEVKEVKSKTNKYFENTILQKPRKEQFNEIFKKGKGSVLEHSLTKKGDDYTDILKVATAFAKKGKVAELLPEIYKNERTIRSLIFPNLRSKTSNPDLRIGSLFYDIKRPKAIKNIVGNANGASKQGAIAVISDSQLDKVLTDKIMLERAKDIFKNEHYQFNEVVFIKDGELIIFNRTGV
;
A
#
# COMPACT_ATOMS: atom_id res chain seq x y z
N GLY A 1 -19.81 -25.79 11.03
CA GLY A 1 -20.05 -25.93 9.60
C GLY A 1 -21.45 -26.51 9.37
N CYS A 2 -22.36 -25.75 8.73
CA CYS A 2 -23.63 -26.29 8.27
C CYS A 2 -23.32 -27.30 7.16
N ARG A 3 -23.54 -28.57 7.43
CA ARG A 3 -23.64 -29.59 6.39
C ARG A 3 -25.09 -29.55 5.91
N CYS A 4 -25.35 -28.87 4.81
CA CYS A 4 -26.60 -29.06 4.09
C CYS A 4 -26.42 -30.31 3.24
N ASN A 5 -27.08 -31.42 3.61
CA ASN A 5 -27.29 -32.53 2.71
C ASN A 5 -28.45 -32.14 1.80
N ILE A 6 -28.20 -32.09 0.51
CA ILE A 6 -29.26 -32.00 -0.50
C ILE A 6 -29.59 -33.47 -0.84
N GLU A 7 -30.72 -33.95 -0.32
CA GLU A 7 -31.28 -35.20 -0.77
C GLU A 7 -32.24 -34.90 -1.91
N GLN A 8 -32.06 -35.59 -3.04
CA GLN A 8 -33.00 -35.50 -4.13
C GLN A 8 -34.21 -36.37 -3.73
N THR A 9 -35.36 -35.70 -3.55
CA THR A 9 -36.62 -36.40 -3.31
C THR A 9 -37.44 -36.42 -4.59
N ASP A 10 -38.13 -37.55 -4.86
CA ASP A 10 -39.08 -37.68 -5.99
C ASP A 10 -40.46 -37.06 -5.66
N GLU A 11 -40.53 -36.23 -4.64
CA GLU A 11 -41.76 -35.55 -4.28
C GLU A 11 -42.03 -34.36 -5.19
N ASP A 12 -43.28 -34.14 -5.56
CA ASP A 12 -43.69 -33.01 -6.38
C ASP A 12 -43.29 -31.68 -5.75
N VAL A 13 -42.54 -30.90 -6.52
CA VAL A 13 -42.08 -29.58 -6.10
C VAL A 13 -43.29 -28.69 -5.88
N SER A 14 -43.50 -28.20 -4.66
CA SER A 14 -44.59 -27.25 -4.38
C SER A 14 -44.39 -25.99 -5.25
N GLU A 15 -45.47 -25.58 -5.95
CA GLU A 15 -45.47 -24.38 -6.80
C GLU A 15 -45.24 -23.06 -6.01
N THR A 16 -45.31 -23.12 -4.69
CA THR A 16 -45.08 -21.99 -3.82
C THR A 16 -43.70 -22.07 -3.16
N ILE A 17 -42.77 -21.23 -3.60
CA ILE A 17 -41.50 -21.03 -2.89
C ILE A 17 -41.88 -20.36 -1.55
N PRO A 18 -41.59 -21.01 -0.41
CA PRO A 18 -41.89 -20.39 0.90
C PRO A 18 -41.06 -19.10 1.02
N GLU A 19 -41.69 -18.01 1.46
CA GLU A 19 -40.99 -16.76 1.72
C GLU A 19 -40.01 -16.95 2.89
N ILE A 20 -38.75 -17.27 2.55
CA ILE A 20 -37.71 -17.44 3.56
C ILE A 20 -37.35 -16.05 4.05
N LYS A 21 -37.78 -15.71 5.27
CA LYS A 21 -37.30 -14.51 5.99
C LYS A 21 -35.85 -14.68 6.35
N ILE A 22 -34.97 -14.35 5.39
CA ILE A 22 -33.54 -14.30 5.64
C ILE A 22 -33.29 -13.18 6.66
N LYS A 23 -32.73 -13.53 7.83
CA LYS A 23 -32.33 -12.53 8.83
C LYS A 23 -31.44 -11.49 8.13
N GLY A 24 -31.59 -10.22 8.47
CA GLY A 24 -30.91 -9.09 7.84
C GLY A 24 -29.39 -9.26 7.70
N ILE A 25 -28.80 -9.97 8.64
CA ILE A 25 -27.39 -10.39 8.70
C ILE A 25 -26.92 -11.19 7.47
N PHE A 26 -27.80 -11.99 6.85
CA PHE A 26 -27.47 -12.78 5.65
C PHE A 26 -27.89 -12.10 4.34
N LYS A 27 -28.51 -10.89 4.42
CA LYS A 27 -28.90 -10.12 3.24
C LYS A 27 -27.72 -9.49 2.50
N ASN A 28 -26.55 -9.44 3.12
CA ASN A 28 -25.35 -8.94 2.47
C ASN A 28 -24.72 -10.00 1.60
N ASN A 29 -24.71 -9.71 0.31
CA ASN A 29 -23.92 -10.49 -0.61
C ASN A 29 -22.47 -9.96 -0.55
N ALA A 30 -21.57 -10.75 0.07
CA ALA A 30 -20.16 -10.45 0.17
C ALA A 30 -19.49 -10.13 -1.18
N PHE A 31 -20.07 -10.66 -2.25
CA PHE A 31 -19.58 -10.43 -3.61
C PHE A 31 -19.77 -8.97 -4.07
N TYR A 32 -20.84 -8.32 -3.62
CA TYR A 32 -21.15 -6.93 -3.99
C TYR A 32 -20.68 -5.91 -2.95
N SER A 33 -20.67 -6.26 -1.68
CA SER A 33 -20.34 -5.31 -0.60
C SER A 33 -18.88 -5.36 -0.14
N GLY A 34 -18.14 -6.42 -0.49
CA GLY A 34 -16.82 -6.69 0.05
C GLY A 34 -16.80 -7.07 1.54
N ASN A 35 -17.97 -7.04 2.19
CA ASN A 35 -18.15 -7.41 3.59
C ASN A 35 -19.02 -8.67 3.68
N VAL A 36 -18.51 -9.68 4.33
CA VAL A 36 -19.26 -10.92 4.56
C VAL A 36 -20.44 -10.66 5.52
N PHE A 37 -20.28 -9.67 6.41
CA PHE A 37 -21.32 -9.30 7.40
C PHE A 37 -21.30 -7.78 7.62
N ASN A 38 -22.49 -7.13 7.61
CA ASN A 38 -22.60 -5.70 7.93
C ASN A 38 -22.38 -5.42 9.41
N GLU A 39 -22.85 -6.32 10.25
CA GLU A 39 -22.60 -6.34 11.68
C GLU A 39 -22.03 -7.71 12.00
N ILE A 40 -21.19 -7.83 12.99
CA ILE A 40 -20.55 -9.10 13.33
C ILE A 40 -21.38 -9.79 14.43
N PRO A 41 -22.53 -10.40 14.12
CA PRO A 41 -23.29 -11.11 15.12
C PRO A 41 -22.65 -12.42 15.55
N TYR A 42 -21.64 -12.90 14.79
CA TYR A 42 -20.75 -13.99 15.26
C TYR A 42 -19.79 -13.53 16.36
N ALA A 43 -19.72 -12.23 16.64
CA ALA A 43 -18.98 -11.72 17.78
C ALA A 43 -19.82 -11.69 19.07
N ASP A 44 -21.17 -11.88 18.97
CA ASP A 44 -22.01 -12.00 20.13
C ASP A 44 -21.63 -13.27 20.91
N GLY A 45 -21.05 -13.06 22.08
CA GLY A 45 -20.53 -14.14 22.93
C GLY A 45 -19.04 -14.39 22.86
N LEU A 46 -18.31 -13.71 21.93
CA LEU A 46 -16.86 -13.76 21.90
C LEU A 46 -16.23 -12.68 22.79
N SER A 47 -15.19 -13.04 23.51
CA SER A 47 -14.36 -12.07 24.23
C SER A 47 -13.63 -11.13 23.26
N GLY A 48 -13.21 -9.95 23.72
CA GLY A 48 -12.46 -9.00 22.90
C GLY A 48 -11.17 -9.57 22.31
N ALA A 49 -10.54 -10.58 22.95
CA ALA A 49 -9.39 -11.28 22.44
C ALA A 49 -9.75 -12.19 21.26
N GLU A 50 -10.83 -12.96 21.37
CA GLU A 50 -11.32 -13.85 20.31
C GLU A 50 -11.79 -13.06 19.08
N VAL A 51 -12.46 -11.91 19.25
CA VAL A 51 -12.82 -11.00 18.17
C VAL A 51 -11.58 -10.50 17.42
N LYS A 52 -10.50 -10.14 18.14
CA LYS A 52 -9.21 -9.76 17.53
C LYS A 52 -8.60 -10.91 16.75
N GLU A 53 -8.64 -12.12 17.28
CA GLU A 53 -8.08 -13.29 16.62
C GLU A 53 -8.85 -13.64 15.34
N VAL A 54 -10.18 -13.65 15.39
CA VAL A 54 -11.04 -13.88 14.21
C VAL A 54 -10.78 -12.82 13.13
N LYS A 55 -10.75 -11.53 13.50
CA LYS A 55 -10.41 -10.46 12.55
C LYS A 55 -9.02 -10.65 11.93
N SER A 56 -8.03 -11.03 12.73
CA SER A 56 -6.68 -11.27 12.24
C SER A 56 -6.63 -12.44 11.25
N LYS A 57 -7.26 -13.56 11.56
CA LYS A 57 -7.33 -14.75 10.69
C LYS A 57 -8.08 -14.45 9.40
N THR A 58 -9.21 -13.71 9.48
CA THR A 58 -10.01 -13.32 8.31
C THR A 58 -9.22 -12.39 7.40
N ASN A 59 -8.59 -11.35 7.95
CA ASN A 59 -7.75 -10.44 7.17
C ASN A 59 -6.61 -11.21 6.47
N LYS A 60 -5.93 -12.10 7.19
CA LYS A 60 -4.86 -12.92 6.62
C LYS A 60 -5.35 -13.83 5.48
N TYR A 61 -6.56 -14.36 5.57
CA TYR A 61 -7.16 -15.14 4.50
C TYR A 61 -7.40 -14.28 3.24
N PHE A 62 -7.97 -13.10 3.38
CA PHE A 62 -8.18 -12.18 2.26
C PHE A 62 -6.88 -11.69 1.66
N GLU A 63 -5.90 -11.34 2.49
CA GLU A 63 -4.55 -10.97 2.04
C GLU A 63 -3.94 -12.08 1.17
N ASN A 64 -3.95 -13.33 1.64
CA ASN A 64 -3.43 -14.46 0.89
C ASN A 64 -4.17 -14.69 -0.43
N THR A 65 -5.49 -14.52 -0.46
CA THR A 65 -6.30 -14.70 -1.68
C THR A 65 -5.94 -13.66 -2.74
N ILE A 66 -5.73 -12.41 -2.37
CA ILE A 66 -5.30 -11.34 -3.31
C ILE A 66 -3.89 -11.63 -3.81
N LEU A 67 -2.98 -12.04 -2.94
CA LEU A 67 -1.57 -12.28 -3.27
C LEU A 67 -1.34 -13.50 -4.14
N GLN A 68 -2.30 -14.42 -4.22
CA GLN A 68 -2.28 -15.56 -5.16
C GLN A 68 -2.68 -15.18 -6.59
N LYS A 69 -3.34 -14.02 -6.79
CA LYS A 69 -3.71 -13.56 -8.13
C LYS A 69 -2.47 -13.17 -8.95
N PRO A 70 -2.55 -13.25 -10.29
CA PRO A 70 -1.53 -12.67 -11.15
C PRO A 70 -1.27 -11.20 -10.77
N ARG A 71 0.00 -10.77 -10.79
CA ARG A 71 0.39 -9.43 -10.33
C ARG A 71 -0.50 -8.31 -10.89
N LYS A 72 -0.81 -8.35 -12.19
CA LYS A 72 -1.67 -7.35 -12.84
C LYS A 72 -3.06 -7.22 -12.22
N GLU A 73 -3.58 -8.28 -11.60
CA GLU A 73 -4.90 -8.32 -10.96
C GLU A 73 -4.85 -7.90 -9.49
N GLN A 74 -3.65 -7.73 -8.94
CA GLN A 74 -3.46 -7.22 -7.59
C GLN A 74 -3.52 -5.69 -7.52
N PHE A 75 -3.46 -5.01 -8.67
CA PHE A 75 -3.41 -3.55 -8.75
C PHE A 75 -4.61 -2.96 -9.50
N ASN A 76 -5.09 -1.82 -9.01
CA ASN A 76 -6.12 -1.00 -9.64
C ASN A 76 -5.48 0.27 -10.21
N GLU A 77 -5.78 0.63 -11.47
CA GLU A 77 -5.36 1.91 -12.04
C GLU A 77 -6.24 3.02 -11.44
N ILE A 78 -5.65 3.89 -10.62
CA ILE A 78 -6.37 4.99 -9.95
C ILE A 78 -6.09 6.35 -10.56
N PHE A 79 -5.08 6.46 -11.43
CA PHE A 79 -4.77 7.66 -12.20
C PHE A 79 -4.05 7.28 -13.48
N LYS A 80 -4.35 8.03 -14.57
CA LYS A 80 -3.69 7.89 -15.87
C LYS A 80 -3.46 9.23 -16.54
N LYS A 81 -2.27 9.42 -17.13
CA LYS A 81 -1.94 10.57 -17.97
C LYS A 81 -0.94 10.17 -19.05
N GLY A 82 -1.38 10.12 -20.30
CA GLY A 82 -0.54 9.68 -21.41
C GLY A 82 -0.01 8.26 -21.20
N LYS A 83 1.31 8.10 -21.18
CA LYS A 83 1.98 6.81 -20.91
C LYS A 83 2.15 6.50 -19.42
N GLY A 84 1.91 7.47 -18.55
CA GLY A 84 2.07 7.30 -17.10
C GLY A 84 0.78 6.92 -16.42
N SER A 85 0.89 6.12 -15.35
CA SER A 85 -0.25 5.73 -14.53
C SER A 85 0.16 5.56 -13.07
N VAL A 86 -0.84 5.61 -12.18
CA VAL A 86 -0.71 5.21 -10.78
C VAL A 86 -1.52 3.94 -10.59
N LEU A 87 -0.86 2.90 -10.15
CA LEU A 87 -1.43 1.60 -9.84
C LEU A 87 -1.43 1.42 -8.32
N GLU A 88 -2.59 1.25 -7.73
CA GLU A 88 -2.73 1.01 -6.28
C GLU A 88 -2.93 -0.48 -6.04
N HIS A 89 -2.07 -1.08 -5.21
CA HIS A 89 -2.26 -2.46 -4.80
C HIS A 89 -3.52 -2.59 -3.93
N SER A 90 -4.31 -3.63 -4.15
CA SER A 90 -5.61 -3.82 -3.45
C SER A 90 -5.48 -3.90 -1.92
N LEU A 91 -4.28 -4.18 -1.39
CA LEU A 91 -3.98 -4.21 0.04
C LEU A 91 -3.31 -2.92 0.55
N THR A 92 -3.18 -1.87 -0.27
CA THR A 92 -2.60 -0.61 0.16
C THR A 92 -3.45 0.01 1.27
N LYS A 93 -2.80 0.32 2.41
CA LYS A 93 -3.47 0.99 3.52
C LYS A 93 -3.48 2.49 3.30
N LYS A 94 -4.64 3.11 3.56
CA LYS A 94 -4.82 4.57 3.47
C LYS A 94 -4.59 5.22 4.83
N GLY A 95 -3.32 5.23 5.26
CA GLY A 95 -2.87 5.90 6.48
C GLY A 95 -2.69 7.41 6.32
N ASP A 96 -2.12 8.06 7.34
CA ASP A 96 -1.89 9.51 7.39
C ASP A 96 -0.92 10.02 6.30
N ASP A 97 -0.13 9.13 5.73
CA ASP A 97 0.85 9.41 4.67
C ASP A 97 0.31 9.14 3.26
N TYR A 98 -0.83 8.48 3.14
CA TYR A 98 -1.38 8.07 1.85
C TYR A 98 -1.52 9.25 0.87
N THR A 99 -1.95 10.42 1.34
CA THR A 99 -2.10 11.61 0.50
C THR A 99 -0.75 12.06 -0.08
N ASP A 100 0.32 12.01 0.69
CA ASP A 100 1.66 12.37 0.23
C ASP A 100 2.20 11.33 -0.74
N ILE A 101 1.99 10.03 -0.46
CA ILE A 101 2.36 8.93 -1.36
C ILE A 101 1.64 9.10 -2.72
N LEU A 102 0.35 9.37 -2.70
CA LEU A 102 -0.45 9.58 -3.91
C LEU A 102 -0.01 10.80 -4.70
N LYS A 103 0.33 11.92 -4.04
CA LYS A 103 0.89 13.11 -4.69
C LYS A 103 2.18 12.78 -5.43
N VAL A 104 3.12 12.09 -4.77
CA VAL A 104 4.38 11.67 -5.36
C VAL A 104 4.16 10.74 -6.55
N ALA A 105 3.34 9.71 -6.40
CA ALA A 105 3.02 8.76 -7.46
C ALA A 105 2.39 9.46 -8.68
N THR A 106 1.45 10.38 -8.44
CA THR A 106 0.81 11.18 -9.49
C THR A 106 1.82 12.08 -10.21
N ALA A 107 2.76 12.68 -9.48
CA ALA A 107 3.79 13.50 -10.10
C ALA A 107 4.73 12.67 -10.99
N PHE A 108 5.08 11.45 -10.60
CA PHE A 108 5.80 10.51 -11.47
C PHE A 108 4.96 10.10 -12.71
N ALA A 109 3.67 9.82 -12.51
CA ALA A 109 2.78 9.48 -13.62
C ALA A 109 2.63 10.63 -14.63
N LYS A 110 2.56 11.89 -14.17
CA LYS A 110 2.58 13.07 -15.05
C LYS A 110 3.86 13.16 -15.88
N LYS A 111 4.98 12.59 -15.42
CA LYS A 111 6.25 12.46 -16.17
C LYS A 111 6.32 11.18 -17.02
N GLY A 112 5.19 10.50 -17.25
CA GLY A 112 5.09 9.31 -18.11
C GLY A 112 5.56 8.01 -17.45
N LYS A 113 5.73 7.97 -16.13
CA LYS A 113 6.14 6.76 -15.40
C LYS A 113 4.93 5.99 -14.88
N VAL A 114 5.08 4.68 -14.75
CA VAL A 114 4.12 3.83 -14.02
C VAL A 114 4.60 3.75 -12.57
N ALA A 115 3.80 4.29 -11.66
CA ALA A 115 4.06 4.28 -10.23
C ALA A 115 3.11 3.30 -9.55
N GLU A 116 3.64 2.32 -8.84
CA GLU A 116 2.86 1.33 -8.08
C GLU A 116 2.90 1.69 -6.60
N LEU A 117 1.73 1.95 -6.00
CA LEU A 117 1.58 2.05 -4.55
C LEU A 117 1.60 0.65 -3.96
N LEU A 118 2.50 0.44 -3.00
CA LEU A 118 2.79 -0.88 -2.44
C LEU A 118 2.05 -1.11 -1.12
N PRO A 119 1.68 -2.36 -0.80
CA PRO A 119 1.08 -2.69 0.48
C PRO A 119 2.13 -2.82 1.58
N GLU A 120 1.72 -2.63 2.81
CA GLU A 120 2.51 -3.04 3.97
C GLU A 120 2.42 -4.55 4.18
N ILE A 121 3.54 -5.25 4.12
CA ILE A 121 3.62 -6.69 4.37
C ILE A 121 4.34 -6.94 5.69
N TYR A 122 3.75 -7.78 6.53
CA TYR A 122 4.34 -8.11 7.82
C TYR A 122 5.74 -8.72 7.66
N LYS A 123 6.68 -8.31 8.51
CA LYS A 123 8.11 -8.67 8.39
C LYS A 123 8.39 -10.17 8.35
N ASN A 124 7.54 -10.99 8.98
CA ASN A 124 7.71 -12.44 9.03
C ASN A 124 7.16 -13.18 7.81
N GLU A 125 6.40 -12.51 6.93
CA GLU A 125 5.82 -13.08 5.71
C GLU A 125 6.85 -13.07 4.56
N ARG A 126 7.95 -13.81 4.72
CA ARG A 126 9.12 -13.76 3.82
C ARG A 126 8.77 -14.09 2.37
N THR A 127 7.95 -15.10 2.15
CA THR A 127 7.54 -15.53 0.80
C THR A 127 6.73 -14.44 0.11
N ILE A 128 5.74 -13.87 0.79
CA ILE A 128 4.90 -12.80 0.26
C ILE A 128 5.75 -11.56 -0.02
N ARG A 129 6.65 -11.21 0.89
CA ARG A 129 7.55 -10.08 0.72
C ARG A 129 8.43 -10.22 -0.53
N SER A 130 8.95 -11.41 -0.81
CA SER A 130 9.77 -11.63 -2.00
C SER A 130 8.99 -11.50 -3.32
N LEU A 131 7.69 -11.75 -3.29
CA LEU A 131 6.81 -11.57 -4.45
C LEU A 131 6.45 -10.09 -4.67
N ILE A 132 6.14 -9.37 -3.61
CA ILE A 132 5.73 -7.94 -3.68
C ILE A 132 6.96 -7.03 -3.87
N PHE A 133 8.05 -7.31 -3.16
CA PHE A 133 9.28 -6.52 -3.16
C PHE A 133 10.46 -7.32 -3.74
N PRO A 134 10.40 -7.73 -5.03
CA PRO A 134 11.49 -8.48 -5.64
C PRO A 134 12.76 -7.62 -5.63
N ASN A 135 13.87 -8.22 -5.20
CA ASN A 135 15.19 -7.57 -5.11
C ASN A 135 15.29 -6.41 -4.09
N LEU A 136 14.30 -6.22 -3.23
CA LEU A 136 14.44 -5.26 -2.12
C LEU A 136 15.54 -5.74 -1.17
N ARG A 137 16.53 -4.87 -0.94
CA ARG A 137 17.69 -5.19 -0.08
C ARG A 137 17.29 -5.49 1.37
N SER A 138 16.38 -4.71 1.90
CA SER A 138 15.84 -4.91 3.25
C SER A 138 14.77 -6.00 3.26
N LYS A 139 14.95 -6.98 4.14
CA LYS A 139 13.98 -8.08 4.29
C LYS A 139 12.77 -7.72 5.16
N THR A 140 12.79 -6.56 5.82
CA THR A 140 11.78 -6.17 6.82
C THR A 140 11.09 -4.86 6.53
N SER A 141 11.62 -4.04 5.60
CA SER A 141 11.08 -2.71 5.28
C SER A 141 9.96 -2.80 4.24
N ASN A 142 9.03 -1.86 4.32
CA ASN A 142 7.95 -1.68 3.36
C ASN A 142 8.17 -0.34 2.66
N PRO A 143 8.74 -0.32 1.44
CA PRO A 143 8.78 0.90 0.65
C PRO A 143 7.38 1.30 0.19
N ASP A 144 7.14 2.59 0.00
CA ASP A 144 5.82 3.11 -0.34
C ASP A 144 5.47 2.93 -1.82
N LEU A 145 6.47 3.11 -2.70
CA LEU A 145 6.29 3.08 -4.15
C LEU A 145 7.31 2.20 -4.85
N ARG A 146 6.90 1.68 -6.01
CA ARG A 146 7.80 1.10 -7.00
C ARG A 146 7.61 1.77 -8.36
N ILE A 147 8.72 2.13 -9.01
CA ILE A 147 8.76 2.69 -10.36
C ILE A 147 9.80 1.92 -11.16
N GLY A 148 9.34 1.13 -12.11
CA GLY A 148 10.20 0.15 -12.79
C GLY A 148 10.77 -0.89 -11.81
N SER A 149 12.09 -0.96 -11.70
CA SER A 149 12.79 -1.85 -10.75
C SER A 149 13.19 -1.17 -9.44
N LEU A 150 12.96 0.13 -9.29
CA LEU A 150 13.40 0.92 -8.15
C LEU A 150 12.29 1.12 -7.13
N PHE A 151 12.65 1.06 -5.86
CA PHE A 151 11.77 1.34 -4.75
C PHE A 151 12.01 2.75 -4.21
N TYR A 152 10.94 3.40 -3.79
CA TYR A 152 10.95 4.75 -3.23
C TYR A 152 10.22 4.75 -1.89
N ASP A 153 10.75 5.55 -0.96
CA ASP A 153 10.22 5.69 0.39
C ASP A 153 10.04 7.18 0.69
N ILE A 154 8.80 7.57 0.95
CA ILE A 154 8.42 8.96 1.15
C ILE A 154 8.69 9.35 2.61
N LYS A 155 9.54 10.34 2.78
CA LYS A 155 9.92 10.89 4.07
C LYS A 155 9.33 12.29 4.26
N ARG A 156 8.74 12.50 5.40
CA ARG A 156 8.09 13.75 5.81
C ARG A 156 8.85 14.39 6.99
N PRO A 157 10.05 14.94 6.76
CA PRO A 157 10.81 15.59 7.84
C PRO A 157 10.05 16.78 8.39
N LYS A 158 10.06 16.96 9.71
CA LYS A 158 9.48 18.15 10.35
C LYS A 158 10.39 19.37 10.30
N ALA A 159 11.71 19.16 10.11
CA ALA A 159 12.68 20.24 10.04
C ALA A 159 13.75 19.93 8.98
N ILE A 160 14.32 20.97 8.37
CA ILE A 160 15.34 20.87 7.32
C ILE A 160 16.56 20.06 7.78
N LYS A 161 16.98 20.20 9.05
CA LYS A 161 18.10 19.45 9.63
C LYS A 161 17.89 17.93 9.63
N ASN A 162 16.64 17.46 9.57
CA ASN A 162 16.30 16.05 9.63
C ASN A 162 16.33 15.38 8.24
N ILE A 163 16.43 16.14 7.14
CA ILE A 163 16.35 15.63 5.76
C ILE A 163 17.39 14.55 5.50
N VAL A 164 18.65 14.79 5.85
CA VAL A 164 19.75 13.83 5.62
C VAL A 164 19.52 12.52 6.39
N GLY A 165 19.11 12.61 7.66
CA GLY A 165 18.79 11.43 8.48
C GLY A 165 17.61 10.63 7.91
N ASN A 166 16.58 11.31 7.41
CA ASN A 166 15.43 10.69 6.76
C ASN A 166 15.84 9.98 5.45
N ALA A 167 16.66 10.62 4.62
CA ALA A 167 17.18 10.01 3.40
C ALA A 167 18.01 8.75 3.69
N ASN A 168 18.90 8.80 4.69
CA ASN A 168 19.65 7.63 5.13
C ASN A 168 18.73 6.52 5.66
N GLY A 169 17.63 6.87 6.32
CA GLY A 169 16.59 5.93 6.73
C GLY A 169 15.99 5.17 5.55
N ALA A 170 15.62 5.87 4.48
CA ALA A 170 15.11 5.27 3.25
C ALA A 170 16.18 4.35 2.59
N SER A 171 17.42 4.82 2.52
CA SER A 171 18.53 4.05 1.95
C SER A 171 18.78 2.73 2.70
N LYS A 172 18.72 2.75 4.03
CA LYS A 172 18.81 1.52 4.85
C LYS A 172 17.66 0.54 4.59
N GLN A 173 16.52 1.07 4.20
CA GLN A 173 15.35 0.27 3.80
C GLN A 173 15.49 -0.32 2.39
N GLY A 174 16.49 0.08 1.63
CA GLY A 174 16.69 -0.35 0.25
C GLY A 174 15.86 0.46 -0.76
N ALA A 175 15.48 1.69 -0.41
CA ALA A 175 14.64 2.56 -1.22
C ALA A 175 15.30 3.93 -1.44
N ILE A 176 15.02 4.55 -2.57
CA ILE A 176 15.39 5.93 -2.86
C ILE A 176 14.51 6.85 -2.01
N ALA A 177 15.12 7.84 -1.38
CA ALA A 177 14.38 8.81 -0.57
C ALA A 177 13.61 9.79 -1.46
N VAL A 178 12.32 9.95 -1.14
CA VAL A 178 11.51 11.08 -1.62
C VAL A 178 11.22 11.98 -0.42
N ILE A 179 11.75 13.18 -0.43
CA ILE A 179 11.58 14.15 0.66
C ILE A 179 10.37 15.03 0.34
N SER A 180 9.32 14.89 1.15
CA SER A 180 8.11 15.72 1.07
C SER A 180 8.25 16.96 1.96
N ASP A 181 7.77 18.10 1.45
CA ASP A 181 7.68 19.36 2.17
C ASP A 181 6.45 19.46 3.07
N SER A 182 5.54 18.47 3.03
CA SER A 182 4.21 18.52 3.64
C SER A 182 4.20 18.78 5.15
N GLN A 183 5.29 18.47 5.86
CA GLN A 183 5.41 18.65 7.31
C GLN A 183 6.58 19.57 7.72
N LEU A 184 7.26 20.19 6.74
CA LEU A 184 8.39 21.06 7.06
C LEU A 184 7.92 22.34 7.74
N ASP A 185 8.66 22.74 8.76
CA ASP A 185 8.49 23.99 9.50
C ASP A 185 8.91 25.24 8.69
N LYS A 186 9.63 25.04 7.60
CA LYS A 186 10.15 26.10 6.72
C LYS A 186 9.98 25.73 5.25
N VAL A 187 9.84 26.76 4.42
CA VAL A 187 9.74 26.61 2.97
C VAL A 187 10.99 25.94 2.40
N LEU A 188 10.78 24.91 1.61
CA LEU A 188 11.82 24.18 0.91
C LEU A 188 12.23 24.94 -0.37
N THR A 189 13.27 25.75 -0.30
CA THR A 189 13.80 26.51 -1.44
C THR A 189 14.73 25.64 -2.28
N ASP A 190 14.94 26.02 -3.57
CA ASP A 190 15.84 25.30 -4.48
C ASP A 190 17.27 25.24 -3.95
N LYS A 191 17.75 26.34 -3.30
CA LYS A 191 19.04 26.39 -2.64
C LYS A 191 19.14 25.36 -1.51
N ILE A 192 18.12 25.27 -0.66
CA ILE A 192 18.08 24.31 0.46
C ILE A 192 18.06 22.89 -0.09
N MET A 193 17.26 22.60 -1.12
CA MET A 193 17.21 21.27 -1.73
C MET A 193 18.57 20.85 -2.28
N LEU A 194 19.24 21.75 -3.01
CA LEU A 194 20.58 21.48 -3.55
C LEU A 194 21.62 21.23 -2.43
N GLU A 195 21.62 22.04 -1.38
CA GLU A 195 22.51 21.87 -0.23
C GLU A 195 22.26 20.52 0.46
N ARG A 196 20.99 20.21 0.72
CA ARG A 196 20.63 18.93 1.36
C ARG A 196 20.93 17.73 0.45
N ALA A 197 20.73 17.83 -0.87
CA ALA A 197 21.13 16.77 -1.80
C ALA A 197 22.64 16.53 -1.75
N LYS A 198 23.48 17.58 -1.73
CA LYS A 198 24.92 17.46 -1.54
C LYS A 198 25.29 16.75 -0.24
N ASP A 199 24.64 17.13 0.87
CA ASP A 199 24.88 16.51 2.18
C ASP A 199 24.47 15.03 2.20
N ILE A 200 23.33 14.68 1.55
CA ILE A 200 22.88 13.31 1.40
C ILE A 200 23.91 12.49 0.63
N PHE A 201 24.40 12.99 -0.51
CA PHE A 201 25.34 12.24 -1.34
C PHE A 201 26.75 12.15 -0.75
N LYS A 202 27.14 13.08 0.12
CA LYS A 202 28.39 12.99 0.90
C LYS A 202 28.32 11.91 1.99
N ASN A 203 27.11 11.53 2.39
CA ASN A 203 26.93 10.54 3.44
C ASN A 203 27.09 9.13 2.88
N GLU A 204 28.05 8.38 3.40
CA GLU A 204 28.37 7.00 2.98
C GLU A 204 27.20 6.01 3.19
N HIS A 205 26.27 6.33 4.09
CA HIS A 205 25.10 5.51 4.33
C HIS A 205 24.00 5.66 3.27
N TYR A 206 24.09 6.70 2.43
CA TYR A 206 23.16 6.85 1.31
C TYR A 206 23.72 6.21 0.05
N GLN A 207 23.14 5.08 -0.35
CA GLN A 207 23.71 4.19 -1.36
C GLN A 207 23.11 4.35 -2.76
N PHE A 208 22.18 5.29 -2.94
CA PHE A 208 21.57 5.57 -4.24
C PHE A 208 22.21 6.75 -4.94
N ASN A 209 22.08 6.77 -6.27
CA ASN A 209 22.61 7.83 -7.11
C ASN A 209 21.63 8.98 -7.30
N GLU A 210 20.38 8.84 -6.84
CA GLU A 210 19.39 9.91 -6.90
C GLU A 210 18.72 10.11 -5.55
N VAL A 211 18.27 11.34 -5.32
CA VAL A 211 17.35 11.72 -4.26
C VAL A 211 16.28 12.61 -4.87
N VAL A 212 15.05 12.42 -4.45
CA VAL A 212 13.89 13.14 -4.97
C VAL A 212 13.35 14.08 -3.89
N PHE A 213 13.01 15.29 -4.28
CA PHE A 213 12.22 16.20 -3.47
C PHE A 213 10.87 16.41 -4.15
N ILE A 214 9.82 16.54 -3.38
CA ILE A 214 8.53 16.99 -3.87
C ILE A 214 8.23 18.35 -3.23
N LYS A 215 7.98 19.36 -4.07
CA LYS A 215 7.65 20.70 -3.68
C LYS A 215 6.49 21.18 -4.54
N ASP A 216 5.45 21.69 -3.92
CA ASP A 216 4.24 22.18 -4.62
C ASP A 216 3.64 21.17 -5.61
N GLY A 217 3.81 19.86 -5.34
CA GLY A 217 3.35 18.76 -6.19
C GLY A 217 4.24 18.45 -7.39
N GLU A 218 5.41 19.08 -7.50
CA GLU A 218 6.39 18.82 -8.54
C GLU A 218 7.59 18.03 -8.02
N LEU A 219 8.10 17.11 -8.84
CA LEU A 219 9.30 16.33 -8.52
C LEU A 219 10.56 17.06 -9.00
N ILE A 220 11.47 17.25 -8.07
CA ILE A 220 12.82 17.78 -8.29
C ILE A 220 13.80 16.66 -7.97
N ILE A 221 14.51 16.18 -8.98
CA ILE A 221 15.39 15.02 -8.88
C ILE A 221 16.85 15.50 -8.93
N PHE A 222 17.60 15.17 -7.92
CA PHE A 222 19.06 15.37 -7.91
C PHE A 222 19.77 14.04 -8.11
N ASN A 223 20.79 14.06 -8.95
CA ASN A 223 21.67 12.92 -9.19
C ASN A 223 23.05 13.18 -8.59
N ARG A 224 23.69 12.15 -8.04
CA ARG A 224 25.01 12.25 -7.40
C ARG A 224 26.09 12.87 -8.30
N THR A 225 26.01 12.60 -9.61
CA THR A 225 26.95 13.13 -10.59
C THR A 225 26.68 14.58 -11.02
N GLY A 226 25.53 15.13 -10.66
CA GLY A 226 25.08 16.48 -11.07
C GLY A 226 25.05 17.51 -9.94
N VAL A 227 25.56 17.18 -8.74
CA VAL A 227 25.54 18.07 -7.57
C VAL A 227 26.92 18.24 -6.95
#